data_17812dbe09de179bff0d72be88db5c1e
#
_entry.id   17812dbe09de179bff0d72be88db5c1e
#
_cell.length_a   1.000
_cell.length_b   1.000
_cell.length_c   1.000
_cell.angle_alpha   90.00
_cell.angle_beta   90.00
_cell.angle_gamma   90.00
#
_symmetry.space_group_name_H-M   'P 1'
#
loop_
_entity.id
_entity.type
_entity.pdbx_description
1 polymer ?
#
loop_
_entity_poly.entity_id
_entity_poly.type
_entity_poly.pdbx_seq_one_letter_code
_entity_poly.pdbx_strand_id
1 'polypeptide(L)'
;ADELGMLVWQDFPLQWGYARSIRRQAVRQAREAVDLLGHHPSIALWCAHNDPAPTDDVGADTAGASLVNRILRQQLPSWNKSILDSWVKRAFESADESRPTVAHSGVAPHLPQLDGTDSHLYFGWHHGTPRDLDAFAASMPRMVRFVSEFGTQSVPATAGFMHPERWPELDWETLSEHHGLQLDVLDLHVPRAAHFSFDSWRDATQRYQAEVLRHHIETLRRLKYRPTGGFCFLAWNDAQPAVSWSVLDHERRPKLAHHAVVDSCRPVIVVADRLPDEVTAGDALALDVHVVSDLRQPLDDVKCTATL
;
A
#
# COMPACT_ATOMS: atom_id res chain seq x y z
N ALA A 1 -9.97 13.01 -12.59
CA ALA A 1 -9.57 11.73 -13.19
C ALA A 1 -9.97 11.68 -14.67
N ASP A 2 -11.23 12.00 -15.02
CA ASP A 2 -11.74 11.95 -16.41
C ASP A 2 -10.89 12.76 -17.40
N GLU A 3 -10.60 14.02 -17.08
CA GLU A 3 -9.80 14.91 -17.93
C GLU A 3 -8.36 14.43 -18.14
N LEU A 4 -7.83 13.68 -17.17
CA LEU A 4 -6.47 13.17 -17.20
C LEU A 4 -6.37 11.74 -17.74
N GLY A 5 -7.51 11.10 -18.07
CA GLY A 5 -7.56 9.71 -18.50
C GLY A 5 -7.08 8.72 -17.43
N MET A 6 -7.23 9.05 -16.14
CA MET A 6 -6.84 8.19 -15.03
C MET A 6 -7.94 7.17 -14.73
N LEU A 7 -7.55 5.91 -14.55
CA LEU A 7 -8.45 4.88 -14.05
C LEU A 7 -8.61 4.99 -12.54
N VAL A 8 -9.84 4.83 -12.06
CA VAL A 8 -10.19 4.86 -10.65
C VAL A 8 -10.74 3.51 -10.23
N TRP A 9 -10.11 2.91 -9.26
CA TRP A 9 -10.67 1.85 -8.43
C TRP A 9 -11.41 2.52 -7.29
N GLN A 10 -12.75 2.41 -7.28
CA GLN A 10 -13.57 3.10 -6.29
C GLN A 10 -13.97 2.15 -5.16
N ASP A 11 -13.37 2.34 -4.00
CA ASP A 11 -13.79 1.66 -2.79
C ASP A 11 -15.07 2.28 -2.22
N PHE A 12 -15.97 1.43 -1.77
CA PHE A 12 -17.04 1.83 -0.89
C PHE A 12 -16.47 2.02 0.54
N PRO A 13 -16.92 3.01 1.32
CA PRO A 13 -16.31 3.37 2.60
C PRO A 13 -16.61 2.37 3.73
N LEU A 14 -16.44 1.09 3.47
CA LEU A 14 -16.37 0.03 4.47
C LEU A 14 -14.92 -0.42 4.62
N GLN A 15 -14.43 -0.41 5.86
CA GLN A 15 -13.09 -0.84 6.22
C GLN A 15 -13.16 -1.64 7.52
N TRP A 16 -12.43 -2.77 7.58
CA TRP A 16 -12.34 -3.68 8.73
C TRP A 16 -13.67 -4.31 9.13
N GLY A 17 -14.20 -4.03 10.33
CA GLY A 17 -15.37 -4.68 10.90
C GLY A 17 -16.54 -3.74 11.20
N TYR A 18 -17.74 -4.24 10.96
CA TYR A 18 -18.99 -3.53 11.22
C TYR A 18 -20.03 -4.43 11.86
N ALA A 19 -20.91 -3.81 12.66
CA ALA A 19 -22.07 -4.48 13.23
C ALA A 19 -23.08 -4.86 12.13
N ARG A 20 -23.82 -5.96 12.37
CA ARG A 20 -24.82 -6.48 11.40
C ARG A 20 -25.95 -5.51 11.08
N SER A 21 -26.21 -4.55 11.96
CA SER A 21 -27.26 -3.54 11.81
C SER A 21 -27.06 -2.59 10.62
N ILE A 22 -25.80 -2.37 10.17
CA ILE A 22 -25.51 -1.43 9.08
C ILE A 22 -25.93 -1.92 7.69
N ARG A 23 -26.20 -3.22 7.52
CA ARG A 23 -26.42 -3.85 6.20
C ARG A 23 -27.37 -3.08 5.29
N ARG A 24 -28.55 -2.70 5.81
CA ARG A 24 -29.57 -2.01 5.00
C ARG A 24 -29.08 -0.65 4.53
N GLN A 25 -28.36 0.06 5.39
CA GLN A 25 -27.79 1.36 5.06
C GLN A 25 -26.67 1.20 4.04
N ALA A 26 -25.74 0.28 4.22
CA ALA A 26 -24.64 0.03 3.29
C ALA A 26 -25.15 -0.32 1.88
N VAL A 27 -26.13 -1.21 1.74
CA VAL A 27 -26.75 -1.56 0.46
C VAL A 27 -27.42 -0.37 -0.21
N ARG A 28 -28.10 0.52 0.55
CA ARG A 28 -28.70 1.74 0.00
C ARG A 28 -27.63 2.70 -0.48
N GLN A 29 -26.64 2.98 0.37
CA GLN A 29 -25.55 3.92 0.04
C GLN A 29 -24.67 3.45 -1.13
N ALA A 30 -24.50 2.14 -1.33
CA ALA A 30 -23.82 1.62 -2.50
C ALA A 30 -24.54 1.98 -3.82
N ARG A 31 -25.88 1.91 -3.85
CA ARG A 31 -26.66 2.34 -4.99
C ARG A 31 -26.60 3.85 -5.19
N GLU A 32 -26.73 4.63 -4.11
CA GLU A 32 -26.58 6.09 -4.13
C GLU A 32 -25.18 6.50 -4.64
N ALA A 33 -24.13 5.75 -4.32
CA ALA A 33 -22.78 5.98 -4.84
C ALA A 33 -22.71 5.79 -6.36
N VAL A 34 -23.38 4.77 -6.91
CA VAL A 34 -23.47 4.58 -8.36
C VAL A 34 -24.27 5.72 -9.01
N ASP A 35 -25.42 6.11 -8.44
CA ASP A 35 -26.20 7.24 -8.93
C ASP A 35 -25.38 8.53 -8.99
N LEU A 36 -24.53 8.75 -7.98
CA LEU A 36 -23.68 9.93 -7.87
C LEU A 36 -22.46 9.89 -8.79
N LEU A 37 -21.78 8.77 -8.90
CA LEU A 37 -20.46 8.67 -9.52
C LEU A 37 -20.42 7.86 -10.82
N GLY A 38 -21.45 7.08 -11.11
CA GLY A 38 -21.49 6.15 -12.26
C GLY A 38 -21.38 6.83 -13.63
N HIS A 39 -21.62 8.14 -13.72
CA HIS A 39 -21.44 8.90 -14.95
C HIS A 39 -19.96 9.22 -15.28
N HIS A 40 -19.02 9.00 -14.35
CA HIS A 40 -17.60 9.23 -14.58
C HIS A 40 -16.96 8.09 -15.36
N PRO A 41 -16.44 8.31 -16.57
CA PRO A 41 -15.80 7.24 -17.35
C PRO A 41 -14.48 6.75 -16.77
N SER A 42 -13.86 7.51 -15.87
CA SER A 42 -12.63 7.11 -15.21
C SER A 42 -12.83 5.96 -14.21
N ILE A 43 -14.02 5.77 -13.65
CA ILE A 43 -14.28 4.65 -12.74
C ILE A 43 -14.17 3.34 -13.53
N ALA A 44 -13.13 2.55 -13.23
CA ALA A 44 -12.84 1.30 -13.90
C ALA A 44 -13.51 0.11 -13.20
N LEU A 45 -13.62 0.17 -11.86
CA LEU A 45 -14.27 -0.87 -11.07
C LEU A 45 -14.77 -0.34 -9.72
N TRP A 46 -15.72 -1.07 -9.13
CA TRP A 46 -16.23 -0.86 -7.79
C TRP A 46 -15.67 -1.92 -6.83
N CYS A 47 -15.33 -1.52 -5.61
CA CYS A 47 -14.96 -2.43 -4.54
C CYS A 47 -15.88 -2.24 -3.33
N ALA A 48 -16.43 -3.32 -2.81
CA ALA A 48 -17.46 -3.24 -1.79
C ALA A 48 -16.93 -3.09 -0.36
N HIS A 49 -15.72 -3.57 -0.06
CA HIS A 49 -15.18 -3.54 1.31
C HIS A 49 -13.64 -3.59 1.29
N ASN A 50 -13.00 -2.66 1.98
CA ASN A 50 -11.55 -2.68 2.15
C ASN A 50 -11.16 -3.44 3.43
N ASP A 51 -10.19 -4.35 3.34
CA ASP A 51 -9.64 -5.14 4.45
C ASP A 51 -10.74 -5.69 5.41
N PRO A 52 -11.78 -6.41 4.93
CA PRO A 52 -12.83 -6.88 5.81
C PRO A 52 -12.28 -7.76 6.92
N ALA A 53 -12.56 -7.40 8.18
CA ALA A 53 -12.11 -8.18 9.32
C ALA A 53 -12.65 -9.61 9.26
N PRO A 54 -11.86 -10.62 9.61
CA PRO A 54 -12.29 -12.01 9.60
C PRO A 54 -13.26 -12.35 10.74
N THR A 55 -13.53 -11.41 11.63
CA THR A 55 -14.44 -11.55 12.78
C THR A 55 -15.55 -10.51 12.70
N ASP A 56 -16.57 -10.63 13.57
CA ASP A 56 -17.66 -9.65 13.70
C ASP A 56 -17.26 -8.43 14.57
N ASP A 57 -16.00 -8.33 14.96
CA ASP A 57 -15.51 -7.24 15.80
C ASP A 57 -15.55 -5.90 15.06
N VAL A 58 -16.24 -4.94 15.64
CA VAL A 58 -16.35 -3.59 15.11
C VAL A 58 -14.99 -2.88 15.28
N GLY A 59 -14.47 -2.35 14.17
CA GLY A 59 -13.18 -1.65 14.19
C GLY A 59 -11.96 -2.55 14.37
N ALA A 60 -12.10 -3.88 14.24
CA ALA A 60 -10.98 -4.80 14.39
C ALA A 60 -9.92 -4.58 13.30
N ASP A 61 -8.75 -4.13 13.72
CA ASP A 61 -7.55 -4.06 12.90
C ASP A 61 -6.72 -5.33 13.12
N THR A 62 -6.37 -6.01 12.04
CA THR A 62 -5.52 -7.21 12.07
C THR A 62 -4.05 -6.91 11.75
N ALA A 63 -3.67 -5.66 11.65
CA ALA A 63 -2.32 -5.24 11.26
C ALA A 63 -1.21 -5.81 12.16
N GLY A 64 -1.47 -5.98 13.45
CA GLY A 64 -0.51 -6.58 14.40
C GLY A 64 -0.36 -8.11 14.32
N ALA A 65 -1.17 -8.81 13.51
CA ALA A 65 -1.04 -10.26 13.35
C ALA A 65 0.09 -10.62 12.37
N SER A 66 0.77 -11.75 12.61
CA SER A 66 1.75 -12.24 11.63
C SER A 66 1.08 -12.47 10.27
N LEU A 67 1.83 -12.25 9.17
CA LEU A 67 1.33 -12.42 7.81
C LEU A 67 0.67 -13.80 7.59
N VAL A 68 1.27 -14.86 8.11
CA VAL A 68 0.72 -16.22 8.01
C VAL A 68 -0.62 -16.35 8.74
N ASN A 69 -0.72 -15.83 9.96
CA ASN A 69 -1.97 -15.87 10.73
C ASN A 69 -3.07 -15.03 10.05
N ARG A 70 -2.72 -13.88 9.48
CA ARG A 70 -3.64 -13.04 8.71
C ARG A 70 -4.18 -13.79 7.50
N ILE A 71 -3.30 -14.40 6.68
CA ILE A 71 -3.69 -15.20 5.52
C ILE A 71 -4.61 -16.35 5.94
N LEU A 72 -4.26 -17.12 6.98
CA LEU A 72 -5.06 -18.25 7.44
C LEU A 72 -6.46 -17.82 7.94
N ARG A 73 -6.54 -16.75 8.73
CA ARG A 73 -7.82 -16.21 9.21
C ARG A 73 -8.70 -15.73 8.05
N GLN A 74 -8.12 -15.13 7.03
CA GLN A 74 -8.83 -14.68 5.84
C GLN A 74 -9.39 -15.83 4.98
N GLN A 75 -8.98 -17.08 5.18
CA GLN A 75 -9.57 -18.23 4.50
C GLN A 75 -10.96 -18.61 5.05
N LEU A 76 -11.30 -18.20 6.27
CA LEU A 76 -12.57 -18.54 6.91
C LEU A 76 -13.68 -17.54 6.54
N PRO A 77 -14.94 -18.00 6.31
CA PRO A 77 -16.07 -17.10 6.16
C PRO A 77 -16.33 -16.29 7.42
N SER A 78 -16.70 -15.02 7.25
CA SER A 78 -17.11 -14.16 8.36
C SER A 78 -18.28 -13.27 7.94
N TRP A 79 -18.86 -12.56 8.91
CA TRP A 79 -19.92 -11.59 8.63
C TRP A 79 -19.46 -10.51 7.65
N ASN A 80 -18.31 -9.91 7.92
CA ASN A 80 -17.79 -8.80 7.12
C ASN A 80 -17.33 -9.25 5.74
N LYS A 81 -16.52 -10.32 5.68
CA LYS A 81 -15.87 -10.78 4.44
C LYS A 81 -16.78 -11.60 3.53
N SER A 82 -17.80 -12.28 4.04
CA SER A 82 -18.55 -13.24 3.23
C SER A 82 -20.04 -12.89 3.09
N ILE A 83 -20.54 -12.03 3.97
CA ILE A 83 -21.96 -11.67 3.97
C ILE A 83 -22.12 -10.18 3.64
N LEU A 84 -21.57 -9.28 4.44
CA LEU A 84 -21.73 -7.84 4.22
C LEU A 84 -21.15 -7.40 2.88
N ASP A 85 -19.91 -7.77 2.58
CA ASP A 85 -19.25 -7.47 1.30
C ASP A 85 -20.03 -8.00 0.10
N SER A 86 -20.57 -9.22 0.20
CA SER A 86 -21.39 -9.81 -0.87
C SER A 86 -22.72 -9.09 -1.10
N TRP A 87 -23.33 -8.54 -0.05
CA TRP A 87 -24.56 -7.75 -0.19
C TRP A 87 -24.27 -6.38 -0.83
N VAL A 88 -23.17 -5.74 -0.44
CA VAL A 88 -22.75 -4.46 -1.04
C VAL A 88 -22.32 -4.67 -2.48
N LYS A 89 -21.54 -5.71 -2.78
CA LYS A 89 -21.19 -6.09 -4.15
C LYS A 89 -22.42 -6.23 -5.04
N ARG A 90 -23.42 -7.02 -4.62
CA ARG A 90 -24.67 -7.19 -5.38
C ARG A 90 -25.43 -5.88 -5.57
N ALA A 91 -25.34 -4.95 -4.61
CA ALA A 91 -25.97 -3.63 -4.75
C ALA A 91 -25.30 -2.82 -5.86
N PHE A 92 -23.97 -2.84 -5.94
CA PHE A 92 -23.22 -2.24 -7.04
C PHE A 92 -23.54 -2.90 -8.39
N GLU A 93 -23.46 -4.22 -8.48
CA GLU A 93 -23.75 -4.98 -9.71
C GLU A 93 -25.18 -4.75 -10.23
N SER A 94 -26.14 -4.57 -9.32
CA SER A 94 -27.53 -4.27 -9.72
C SER A 94 -27.76 -2.82 -10.16
N ALA A 95 -26.90 -1.90 -9.74
CA ALA A 95 -27.00 -0.47 -10.08
C ALA A 95 -26.13 -0.10 -11.28
N ASP A 96 -25.00 -0.79 -11.48
CA ASP A 96 -24.08 -0.59 -12.60
C ASP A 96 -23.63 -1.93 -13.18
N GLU A 97 -24.24 -2.33 -14.28
CA GLU A 97 -23.89 -3.56 -15.02
C GLU A 97 -22.70 -3.35 -15.97
N SER A 98 -22.22 -2.12 -16.14
CA SER A 98 -21.20 -1.78 -17.13
C SER A 98 -19.77 -1.98 -16.61
N ARG A 99 -19.58 -2.07 -15.29
CA ARG A 99 -18.27 -2.14 -14.63
C ARG A 99 -18.14 -3.38 -13.76
N PRO A 100 -16.94 -3.98 -13.69
CA PRO A 100 -16.69 -5.05 -12.74
C PRO A 100 -16.81 -4.55 -11.30
N THR A 101 -17.30 -5.43 -10.43
CA THR A 101 -17.39 -5.19 -8.99
C THR A 101 -16.69 -6.31 -8.22
N VAL A 102 -15.76 -5.96 -7.33
CA VAL A 102 -15.10 -6.90 -6.43
C VAL A 102 -15.74 -6.84 -5.05
N ALA A 103 -15.80 -7.99 -4.37
CA ALA A 103 -16.42 -8.07 -3.06
C ALA A 103 -15.60 -7.37 -1.98
N HIS A 104 -14.29 -7.46 -2.10
CA HIS A 104 -13.36 -6.88 -1.14
C HIS A 104 -11.97 -6.68 -1.76
N SER A 105 -11.20 -5.81 -1.11
CA SER A 105 -9.79 -5.54 -1.34
C SER A 105 -8.95 -6.02 -0.15
N GLY A 106 -7.69 -6.38 -0.36
CA GLY A 106 -6.75 -6.73 0.69
C GLY A 106 -6.90 -8.12 1.30
N VAL A 107 -7.83 -8.92 0.80
CA VAL A 107 -7.99 -10.32 1.23
C VAL A 107 -7.07 -11.22 0.43
N ALA A 108 -6.20 -11.94 1.13
CA ALA A 108 -5.29 -12.88 0.49
C ALA A 108 -6.05 -13.91 -0.38
N PRO A 109 -5.51 -14.27 -1.56
CA PRO A 109 -6.11 -15.25 -2.45
C PRO A 109 -6.47 -16.55 -1.75
N HIS A 110 -7.65 -17.09 -2.06
CA HIS A 110 -8.17 -18.30 -1.42
C HIS A 110 -7.49 -19.57 -1.93
N LEU A 111 -7.16 -20.46 -1.00
CA LEU A 111 -6.69 -21.82 -1.29
C LEU A 111 -7.83 -22.71 -1.79
N PRO A 112 -7.58 -23.73 -2.63
CA PRO A 112 -6.27 -24.11 -3.19
C PRO A 112 -5.88 -23.38 -4.47
N GLN A 113 -6.83 -22.72 -5.16
CA GLN A 113 -6.60 -22.09 -6.46
C GLN A 113 -5.83 -20.77 -6.35
N LEU A 114 -5.73 -20.21 -5.15
CA LEU A 114 -5.23 -18.85 -4.90
C LEU A 114 -5.97 -17.81 -5.76
N ASP A 115 -7.30 -17.95 -5.83
CA ASP A 115 -8.17 -16.97 -6.46
C ASP A 115 -8.42 -15.80 -5.50
N GLY A 116 -8.28 -14.60 -6.01
CA GLY A 116 -8.47 -13.36 -5.28
C GLY A 116 -8.28 -12.17 -6.20
N THR A 117 -8.60 -11.00 -5.71
CA THR A 117 -8.50 -9.76 -6.48
C THR A 117 -7.11 -9.16 -6.40
N ASP A 118 -6.64 -8.97 -5.17
CA ASP A 118 -5.46 -8.19 -4.84
C ASP A 118 -4.88 -8.61 -3.50
N SER A 119 -3.76 -8.00 -3.12
CA SER A 119 -3.11 -8.24 -1.84
C SER A 119 -2.59 -6.93 -1.24
N HIS A 120 -2.69 -6.80 0.09
CA HIS A 120 -2.03 -5.76 0.86
C HIS A 120 -0.74 -6.33 1.47
N LEU A 121 0.41 -5.82 1.05
CA LEU A 121 1.73 -6.35 1.43
C LEU A 121 2.60 -5.26 2.04
N TYR A 122 2.71 -5.27 3.36
CA TYR A 122 3.44 -4.27 4.13
C TYR A 122 4.82 -4.78 4.61
N PHE A 123 5.63 -5.32 3.68
CA PHE A 123 7.02 -5.67 3.99
C PHE A 123 7.83 -4.43 4.34
N GLY A 124 8.55 -4.48 5.45
CA GLY A 124 9.24 -3.33 6.01
C GLY A 124 8.36 -2.38 6.83
N TRP A 125 7.12 -2.81 7.14
CA TRP A 125 6.27 -2.10 8.09
C TRP A 125 5.63 -3.07 9.08
N HIS A 126 4.59 -3.80 8.68
CA HIS A 126 3.93 -4.79 9.53
C HIS A 126 4.57 -6.17 9.44
N HIS A 127 5.38 -6.44 8.43
CA HIS A 127 5.95 -7.75 8.16
C HIS A 127 7.42 -7.62 7.75
N GLY A 128 8.30 -8.30 8.46
CA GLY A 128 9.71 -8.49 8.11
C GLY A 128 10.44 -7.24 7.65
N THR A 129 11.29 -7.42 6.67
CA THR A 129 12.07 -6.36 6.02
C THR A 129 11.57 -6.10 4.59
N PRO A 130 11.89 -4.96 3.96
CA PRO A 130 11.56 -4.73 2.56
C PRO A 130 12.10 -5.82 1.62
N ARG A 131 13.27 -6.42 1.93
CA ARG A 131 13.91 -7.47 1.13
C ARG A 131 13.14 -8.80 1.11
N ASP A 132 12.30 -9.03 2.11
CA ASP A 132 11.49 -10.25 2.19
C ASP A 132 10.44 -10.32 1.07
N LEU A 133 10.11 -9.18 0.45
CA LEU A 133 9.20 -9.13 -0.69
C LEU A 133 9.70 -9.97 -1.87
N ASP A 134 11.00 -9.95 -2.17
CA ASP A 134 11.58 -10.72 -3.30
C ASP A 134 11.43 -12.23 -3.06
N ALA A 135 11.79 -12.70 -1.87
CA ALA A 135 11.65 -14.10 -1.49
C ALA A 135 10.17 -14.53 -1.43
N PHE A 136 9.31 -13.66 -0.93
CA PHE A 136 7.86 -13.89 -0.90
C PHE A 136 7.28 -14.00 -2.31
N ALA A 137 7.63 -13.07 -3.20
CA ALA A 137 7.16 -13.09 -4.59
C ALA A 137 7.63 -14.34 -5.36
N ALA A 138 8.84 -14.82 -5.09
CA ALA A 138 9.36 -16.04 -5.67
C ALA A 138 8.62 -17.30 -5.16
N SER A 139 8.28 -17.35 -3.86
CA SER A 139 7.61 -18.49 -3.23
C SER A 139 6.10 -18.50 -3.45
N MET A 140 5.47 -17.32 -3.50
CA MET A 140 4.02 -17.15 -3.62
C MET A 140 3.64 -16.18 -4.74
N PRO A 141 3.99 -16.46 -6.01
CA PRO A 141 3.85 -15.51 -7.12
C PRO A 141 2.41 -15.05 -7.38
N ARG A 142 1.42 -15.85 -7.01
CA ARG A 142 0.01 -15.47 -7.18
C ARG A 142 -0.43 -14.35 -6.22
N MET A 143 0.26 -14.18 -5.10
CA MET A 143 -0.02 -13.13 -4.12
C MET A 143 0.46 -11.74 -4.58
N VAL A 144 1.34 -11.67 -5.57
CA VAL A 144 1.86 -10.41 -6.12
C VAL A 144 1.32 -10.10 -7.52
N ARG A 145 0.19 -10.71 -7.92
CA ARG A 145 -0.46 -10.39 -9.20
C ARG A 145 -0.97 -8.95 -9.28
N PHE A 146 -1.56 -8.49 -8.20
CA PHE A 146 -1.93 -7.10 -8.01
C PHE A 146 -1.76 -6.76 -6.52
N VAL A 147 -0.86 -5.83 -6.22
CA VAL A 147 -0.61 -5.36 -4.86
C VAL A 147 -1.21 -3.98 -4.74
N SER A 148 -2.35 -3.87 -4.07
CA SER A 148 -3.15 -2.65 -4.00
C SER A 148 -2.78 -1.74 -2.83
N GLU A 149 -2.05 -2.28 -1.83
CA GLU A 149 -1.51 -1.47 -0.75
C GLU A 149 -0.13 -1.97 -0.31
N PHE A 150 0.78 -1.03 -0.14
CA PHE A 150 2.07 -1.16 0.54
C PHE A 150 2.58 0.22 0.92
N GLY A 151 3.50 0.29 1.87
CA GLY A 151 4.12 1.53 2.30
C GLY A 151 4.52 1.51 3.77
N THR A 152 5.04 2.63 4.24
CA THR A 152 5.40 2.87 5.64
C THR A 152 5.00 4.28 6.04
N GLN A 153 4.86 4.53 7.33
CA GLN A 153 4.70 5.91 7.82
C GLN A 153 6.02 6.68 7.74
N SER A 154 5.88 7.99 7.63
CA SER A 154 6.96 8.94 7.88
C SER A 154 6.43 10.26 8.44
N VAL A 155 7.29 11.00 9.13
CA VAL A 155 6.99 12.32 9.62
C VAL A 155 6.81 13.28 8.44
N PRO A 156 5.77 14.13 8.43
CA PRO A 156 5.49 15.03 7.32
C PRO A 156 6.55 16.15 7.18
N ALA A 157 6.60 16.79 6.02
CA ALA A 157 7.44 17.96 5.79
C ALA A 157 6.96 19.14 6.66
N THR A 158 5.64 19.32 6.78
CA THR A 158 5.00 20.33 7.63
C THR A 158 4.61 19.72 8.98
N ALA A 159 5.53 19.76 9.93
CA ALA A 159 5.41 19.09 11.22
C ALA A 159 5.14 20.02 12.42
N GLY A 160 4.68 21.26 12.19
CA GLY A 160 4.44 22.24 13.27
C GLY A 160 3.47 21.75 14.37
N PHE A 161 2.48 20.94 14.00
CA PHE A 161 1.52 20.34 14.94
C PHE A 161 2.14 19.32 15.91
N MET A 162 3.34 18.83 15.61
CA MET A 162 4.09 17.90 16.45
C MET A 162 4.91 18.59 17.54
N HIS A 163 5.02 19.92 17.52
CA HIS A 163 5.85 20.70 18.43
C HIS A 163 7.33 20.26 18.44
N PRO A 164 8.05 20.38 17.28
CA PRO A 164 9.45 19.92 17.14
C PRO A 164 10.41 20.42 18.20
N GLU A 165 10.14 21.61 18.75
CA GLU A 165 10.94 22.25 19.81
C GLU A 165 10.96 21.47 21.12
N ARG A 166 10.03 20.54 21.32
CA ARG A 166 9.95 19.66 22.50
C ARG A 166 10.74 18.37 22.38
N TRP A 167 11.42 18.16 21.25
CA TRP A 167 12.17 16.91 21.05
C TRP A 167 13.13 16.62 22.21
N PRO A 168 13.22 15.38 22.71
CA PRO A 168 12.49 14.16 22.29
C PRO A 168 11.14 13.94 23.01
N GLU A 169 10.67 14.89 23.83
CA GLU A 169 9.47 14.76 24.68
C GLU A 169 8.22 15.33 23.99
N LEU A 170 7.90 14.77 22.82
CA LEU A 170 6.67 15.13 22.12
C LEU A 170 5.44 14.55 22.83
N ASP A 171 4.26 15.05 22.51
CA ASP A 171 3.00 14.48 22.97
C ASP A 171 2.66 13.22 22.15
N TRP A 172 3.32 12.11 22.49
CA TRP A 172 3.21 10.84 21.76
C TRP A 172 1.81 10.26 21.80
N GLU A 173 1.05 10.48 22.87
CA GLU A 173 -0.33 10.03 23.03
C GLU A 173 -1.23 10.74 22.01
N THR A 174 -1.23 12.07 22.01
CA THR A 174 -1.99 12.88 21.04
C THR A 174 -1.59 12.56 19.60
N LEU A 175 -0.30 12.36 19.31
CA LEU A 175 0.17 12.01 17.98
C LEU A 175 -0.34 10.65 17.53
N SER A 176 -0.47 9.67 18.42
CA SER A 176 -1.00 8.36 18.11
C SER A 176 -2.52 8.37 17.96
N GLU A 177 -3.25 9.02 18.87
CA GLU A 177 -4.71 9.03 18.90
C GLU A 177 -5.34 9.92 17.82
N HIS A 178 -4.74 11.08 17.54
CA HIS A 178 -5.34 12.09 16.68
C HIS A 178 -4.61 12.34 15.36
N HIS A 179 -3.34 11.93 15.26
CA HIS A 179 -2.51 12.15 14.09
C HIS A 179 -2.03 10.86 13.42
N GLY A 180 -2.56 9.71 13.81
CA GLY A 180 -2.39 8.42 13.17
C GLY A 180 -1.01 7.78 13.31
N LEU A 181 -0.16 8.28 14.22
CA LEU A 181 1.18 7.75 14.44
C LEU A 181 1.13 6.33 15.02
N GLN A 182 1.69 5.37 14.32
CA GLN A 182 1.96 4.03 14.83
C GLN A 182 3.36 4.00 15.45
N LEU A 183 3.47 4.57 16.66
CA LEU A 183 4.75 4.85 17.29
C LEU A 183 5.63 3.62 17.46
N ASP A 184 5.06 2.52 17.98
CA ASP A 184 5.82 1.29 18.26
C ASP A 184 6.38 0.68 16.96
N VAL A 185 5.62 0.74 15.87
CA VAL A 185 6.04 0.23 14.56
C VAL A 185 7.10 1.15 13.94
N LEU A 186 6.89 2.46 13.99
CA LEU A 186 7.86 3.42 13.45
C LEU A 186 9.19 3.36 14.21
N ASP A 187 9.15 3.23 15.55
CA ASP A 187 10.33 3.15 16.40
C ASP A 187 11.13 1.84 16.21
N LEU A 188 10.45 0.76 15.79
CA LEU A 188 11.11 -0.48 15.42
C LEU A 188 12.02 -0.29 14.19
N HIS A 189 11.59 0.51 13.21
CA HIS A 189 12.33 0.72 11.96
C HIS A 189 13.24 1.93 11.99
N VAL A 190 12.84 3.00 12.68
CA VAL A 190 13.60 4.26 12.82
C VAL A 190 13.58 4.70 14.29
N PRO A 191 14.43 4.09 15.14
CA PRO A 191 14.44 4.33 16.57
C PRO A 191 14.69 5.80 16.90
N ARG A 192 13.79 6.44 17.65
CA ARG A 192 13.93 7.85 18.11
C ARG A 192 15.22 8.07 18.86
N ALA A 193 15.63 7.11 19.70
CA ALA A 193 16.84 7.18 20.51
C ALA A 193 18.14 7.29 19.69
N ALA A 194 18.12 6.97 18.40
CA ALA A 194 19.26 7.11 17.50
C ALA A 194 19.42 8.54 16.94
N HIS A 195 18.51 9.47 17.26
CA HIS A 195 18.49 10.81 16.67
C HIS A 195 18.56 11.92 17.72
N PHE A 196 19.52 12.82 17.55
CA PHE A 196 19.75 13.94 18.47
C PHE A 196 18.77 15.11 18.31
N SER A 197 18.05 15.19 17.17
CA SER A 197 17.11 16.25 16.88
C SER A 197 15.88 15.72 16.15
N PHE A 198 14.77 16.46 16.26
CA PHE A 198 13.55 16.18 15.51
C PHE A 198 13.80 16.13 14.00
N ASP A 199 14.55 17.09 13.45
CA ASP A 199 14.85 17.13 12.01
C ASP A 199 15.63 15.89 11.55
N SER A 200 16.61 15.44 12.34
CA SER A 200 17.36 14.21 12.03
C SER A 200 16.44 12.98 12.01
N TRP A 201 15.50 12.88 12.95
CA TRP A 201 14.53 11.80 13.02
C TRP A 201 13.52 11.89 11.87
N ARG A 202 12.94 13.08 11.63
CA ARG A 202 12.04 13.30 10.48
C ARG A 202 12.68 12.85 9.17
N ASP A 203 13.91 13.32 8.90
CA ASP A 203 14.62 13.01 7.67
C ASP A 203 14.95 11.51 7.54
N ALA A 204 15.22 10.84 8.65
CA ALA A 204 15.44 9.39 8.68
C ALA A 204 14.14 8.63 8.36
N THR A 205 13.00 9.03 8.96
CA THR A 205 11.71 8.40 8.66
C THR A 205 11.31 8.57 7.19
N GLN A 206 11.55 9.76 6.60
CA GLN A 206 11.28 10.03 5.20
C GLN A 206 12.20 9.25 4.27
N ARG A 207 13.48 9.10 4.61
CA ARG A 207 14.40 8.23 3.84
C ARG A 207 13.97 6.78 3.87
N TYR A 208 13.59 6.28 5.04
CA TYR A 208 13.07 4.92 5.19
C TYR A 208 11.83 4.68 4.32
N GLN A 209 10.84 5.59 4.38
CA GLN A 209 9.65 5.51 3.52
C GLN A 209 10.02 5.52 2.04
N ALA A 210 10.91 6.40 1.62
CA ALA A 210 11.36 6.51 0.24
C ALA A 210 12.03 5.22 -0.25
N GLU A 211 12.85 4.61 0.59
CA GLU A 211 13.54 3.35 0.29
C GLU A 211 12.55 2.19 0.16
N VAL A 212 11.62 2.06 1.10
CA VAL A 212 10.60 1.00 1.06
C VAL A 212 9.72 1.13 -0.17
N LEU A 213 9.19 2.32 -0.46
CA LEU A 213 8.35 2.53 -1.64
C LEU A 213 9.11 2.28 -2.94
N ARG A 214 10.33 2.78 -3.06
CA ARG A 214 11.20 2.51 -4.21
C ARG A 214 11.37 1.01 -4.43
N HIS A 215 11.76 0.28 -3.38
CA HIS A 215 12.00 -1.15 -3.46
C HIS A 215 10.76 -1.93 -3.92
N HIS A 216 9.59 -1.64 -3.32
CA HIS A 216 8.35 -2.31 -3.71
C HIS A 216 7.98 -2.01 -5.16
N ILE A 217 7.99 -0.75 -5.57
CA ILE A 217 7.64 -0.36 -6.94
C ILE A 217 8.58 -0.99 -7.94
N GLU A 218 9.89 -0.91 -7.72
CA GLU A 218 10.89 -1.46 -8.62
C GLU A 218 10.78 -2.99 -8.71
N THR A 219 10.60 -3.70 -7.59
CA THR A 219 10.39 -5.16 -7.56
C THR A 219 9.11 -5.55 -8.32
N LEU A 220 7.99 -4.90 -8.05
CA LEU A 220 6.72 -5.23 -8.71
C LEU A 220 6.77 -4.90 -10.21
N ARG A 221 7.43 -3.81 -10.61
CA ARG A 221 7.63 -3.47 -12.02
C ARG A 221 8.57 -4.44 -12.73
N ARG A 222 9.62 -4.92 -12.07
CA ARG A 222 10.50 -5.97 -12.58
C ARG A 222 9.73 -7.26 -12.87
N LEU A 223 8.77 -7.60 -12.02
CA LEU A 223 7.91 -8.78 -12.15
C LEU A 223 6.73 -8.60 -13.11
N LYS A 224 6.62 -7.45 -13.79
CA LYS A 224 5.45 -7.15 -14.61
C LYS A 224 5.20 -8.21 -15.67
N TYR A 225 4.03 -8.55 -15.78
CA TYR A 225 3.14 -9.53 -16.35
C TYR A 225 3.45 -10.98 -15.94
N ARG A 226 4.49 -11.24 -15.12
CA ARG A 226 4.82 -12.58 -14.64
C ARG A 226 5.40 -12.55 -13.21
N PRO A 227 4.56 -12.40 -12.19
CA PRO A 227 3.08 -12.44 -12.22
C PRO A 227 2.38 -11.09 -12.15
N THR A 228 3.08 -9.95 -11.91
CA THR A 228 2.48 -8.67 -11.49
C THR A 228 1.82 -7.96 -12.66
N GLY A 229 0.51 -7.70 -12.55
CA GLY A 229 -0.28 -6.93 -13.49
C GLY A 229 -0.43 -5.45 -13.14
N GLY A 230 -0.23 -5.10 -11.86
CA GLY A 230 -0.32 -3.73 -11.39
C GLY A 230 -0.11 -3.60 -9.89
N PHE A 231 -0.06 -2.36 -9.45
CA PHE A 231 0.05 -2.02 -8.03
C PHE A 231 -0.54 -0.64 -7.73
N CYS A 232 -0.91 -0.43 -6.48
CA CYS A 232 -1.14 0.87 -5.86
C CYS A 232 -0.38 0.92 -4.53
N PHE A 233 -0.04 2.10 -4.06
CA PHE A 233 0.60 2.27 -2.76
C PHE A 233 -0.27 3.12 -1.83
N LEU A 234 -0.15 2.93 -0.55
CA LEU A 234 -0.76 3.74 0.48
C LEU A 234 0.30 4.74 0.98
N ALA A 235 0.13 6.06 0.81
CA ALA A 235 -0.96 6.75 0.16
C ALA A 235 -0.45 7.98 -0.62
N TRP A 236 -1.33 8.66 -1.38
CA TRP A 236 -0.90 9.82 -2.17
C TRP A 236 -0.74 11.07 -1.30
N ASN A 237 -1.78 11.45 -0.57
CA ASN A 237 -1.77 12.67 0.25
C ASN A 237 -2.63 12.58 1.51
N ASP A 238 -2.31 13.42 2.49
CA ASP A 238 -3.08 13.58 3.69
C ASP A 238 -4.20 14.62 3.54
N ALA A 239 -5.34 14.36 4.20
CA ALA A 239 -6.44 15.30 4.31
C ALA A 239 -6.30 16.25 5.51
N GLN A 240 -5.52 15.88 6.51
CA GLN A 240 -5.31 16.59 7.77
C GLN A 240 -3.87 16.38 8.28
N PRO A 241 -3.39 17.18 9.25
CA PRO A 241 -2.09 16.95 9.88
C PRO A 241 -1.96 15.52 10.41
N ALA A 242 -1.00 14.75 9.89
CA ALA A 242 -0.82 13.35 10.25
C ALA A 242 0.63 12.90 10.11
N VAL A 243 1.01 11.89 10.89
CA VAL A 243 2.17 11.04 10.63
C VAL A 243 1.66 9.80 9.91
N SER A 244 1.89 9.73 8.62
CA SER A 244 1.14 8.83 7.75
C SER A 244 1.98 8.17 6.67
N TRP A 245 1.35 7.29 5.91
CA TRP A 245 1.91 6.63 4.71
C TRP A 245 1.95 7.54 3.49
N SER A 246 1.32 8.73 3.53
CA SER A 246 1.22 9.63 2.39
C SER A 246 2.58 10.14 1.93
N VAL A 247 2.72 10.35 0.62
CA VAL A 247 3.94 10.93 0.00
C VAL A 247 3.86 12.46 -0.11
N LEU A 248 2.65 13.03 -0.03
CA LEU A 248 2.39 14.46 0.13
C LEU A 248 1.70 14.69 1.48
N ASP A 249 2.17 15.66 2.25
CA ASP A 249 1.53 16.01 3.50
C ASP A 249 0.21 16.79 3.31
N HIS A 250 -0.43 17.16 4.41
CA HIS A 250 -1.71 17.90 4.41
C HIS A 250 -1.64 19.30 3.77
N GLU A 251 -0.45 19.89 3.67
CA GLU A 251 -0.20 21.13 2.93
C GLU A 251 0.24 20.88 1.47
N ARG A 252 0.20 19.62 1.01
CA ARG A 252 0.69 19.19 -0.32
C ARG A 252 2.18 19.36 -0.51
N ARG A 253 2.96 19.43 0.55
CA ARG A 253 4.42 19.43 0.48
C ARG A 253 4.94 18.01 0.28
N PRO A 254 5.84 17.80 -0.69
CA PRO A 254 6.38 16.48 -0.95
C PRO A 254 7.32 16.03 0.17
N LYS A 255 7.13 14.79 0.61
CA LYS A 255 8.13 14.05 1.39
C LYS A 255 9.18 13.44 0.43
N LEU A 256 10.30 12.94 0.95
CA LEU A 256 11.33 12.29 0.13
C LEU A 256 10.76 11.13 -0.70
N ALA A 257 9.79 10.42 -0.16
CA ALA A 257 9.11 9.32 -0.82
C ALA A 257 8.37 9.71 -2.11
N HIS A 258 7.88 10.96 -2.22
CA HIS A 258 7.29 11.45 -3.47
C HIS A 258 8.28 11.37 -4.63
N HIS A 259 9.53 11.81 -4.42
CA HIS A 259 10.56 11.74 -5.46
C HIS A 259 10.92 10.29 -5.81
N ALA A 260 10.99 9.41 -4.80
CA ALA A 260 11.22 7.98 -5.02
C ALA A 260 10.13 7.35 -5.89
N VAL A 261 8.85 7.67 -5.63
CA VAL A 261 7.71 7.21 -6.45
C VAL A 261 7.82 7.75 -7.88
N VAL A 262 8.07 9.05 -8.06
CA VAL A 262 8.23 9.66 -9.39
C VAL A 262 9.33 8.96 -10.19
N ASP A 263 10.49 8.73 -9.57
CA ASP A 263 11.62 8.09 -10.24
C ASP A 263 11.34 6.63 -10.57
N SER A 264 10.77 5.87 -9.63
CA SER A 264 10.44 4.46 -9.82
C SER A 264 9.27 4.22 -10.78
N CYS A 265 8.43 5.23 -11.02
CA CYS A 265 7.31 5.17 -11.97
C CYS A 265 7.62 5.79 -13.33
N ARG A 266 8.86 6.18 -13.63
CA ARG A 266 9.22 6.64 -14.99
C ARG A 266 8.92 5.54 -16.02
N PRO A 267 8.53 5.90 -17.24
CA PRO A 267 8.22 4.92 -18.29
C PRO A 267 9.30 3.88 -18.53
N VAL A 268 10.56 4.27 -18.40
CA VAL A 268 11.72 3.37 -18.47
C VAL A 268 12.54 3.53 -17.21
N ILE A 269 12.83 2.42 -16.54
CA ILE A 269 13.68 2.37 -15.35
C ILE A 269 14.72 1.26 -15.49
N VAL A 270 15.80 1.39 -14.73
CA VAL A 270 16.81 0.34 -14.55
C VAL A 270 16.75 -0.13 -13.09
N VAL A 271 16.53 -1.41 -12.88
CA VAL A 271 16.46 -2.03 -11.56
C VAL A 271 17.61 -3.03 -11.45
N ALA A 272 18.48 -2.85 -10.47
CA ALA A 272 19.53 -3.81 -10.14
C ALA A 272 19.13 -4.61 -8.89
N ASP A 273 19.61 -5.84 -8.82
CA ASP A 273 19.54 -6.58 -7.57
C ASP A 273 20.25 -5.81 -6.46
N ARG A 274 19.74 -5.91 -5.25
CA ARG A 274 20.36 -5.25 -4.10
C ARG A 274 21.66 -5.96 -3.71
N LEU A 275 22.66 -5.16 -3.37
CA LEU A 275 23.87 -5.67 -2.75
C LEU A 275 23.53 -6.40 -1.44
N PRO A 276 24.22 -7.50 -1.11
CA PRO A 276 24.18 -8.08 0.22
C PRO A 276 24.52 -7.03 1.30
N ASP A 277 23.96 -7.19 2.50
CA ASP A 277 24.23 -6.26 3.61
C ASP A 277 25.69 -6.32 4.06
N GLU A 278 26.34 -7.48 3.89
CA GLU A 278 27.74 -7.72 4.22
C GLU A 278 28.47 -8.33 3.02
N VAL A 279 29.63 -7.80 2.71
CA VAL A 279 30.50 -8.26 1.64
C VAL A 279 31.94 -8.31 2.18
N THR A 280 32.64 -9.41 1.96
CA THR A 280 34.03 -9.57 2.32
C THR A 280 34.95 -9.14 1.16
N ALA A 281 36.04 -8.47 1.47
CA ALA A 281 37.00 -8.10 0.45
C ALA A 281 37.52 -9.33 -0.31
N GLY A 282 37.37 -9.33 -1.63
CA GLY A 282 37.71 -10.46 -2.50
C GLY A 282 36.53 -11.33 -2.94
N ASP A 283 35.33 -11.09 -2.40
CA ASP A 283 34.11 -11.78 -2.85
C ASP A 283 33.77 -11.37 -4.30
N ALA A 284 33.31 -12.35 -5.07
CA ALA A 284 32.75 -12.11 -6.40
C ALA A 284 31.22 -12.07 -6.28
N LEU A 285 30.60 -10.95 -6.69
CA LEU A 285 29.15 -10.78 -6.70
C LEU A 285 28.64 -10.82 -8.14
N ALA A 286 27.59 -11.59 -8.37
CA ALA A 286 26.81 -11.54 -9.59
C ALA A 286 25.45 -10.88 -9.26
N LEU A 287 25.13 -9.78 -9.94
CA LEU A 287 23.90 -9.05 -9.75
C LEU A 287 23.20 -8.91 -11.11
N ASP A 288 21.92 -9.23 -11.13
CA ASP A 288 21.11 -8.99 -12.31
C ASP A 288 20.70 -7.52 -12.40
N VAL A 289 20.72 -6.99 -13.61
CA VAL A 289 20.25 -5.65 -13.93
C VAL A 289 19.14 -5.77 -14.97
N HIS A 290 17.99 -5.21 -14.64
CA HIS A 290 16.78 -5.28 -15.45
C HIS A 290 16.45 -3.90 -16.02
N VAL A 291 16.25 -3.81 -17.33
CA VAL A 291 15.63 -2.64 -17.96
C VAL A 291 14.12 -2.90 -18.05
N VAL A 292 13.33 -2.10 -17.36
CA VAL A 292 11.88 -2.21 -17.37
C VAL A 292 11.30 -1.04 -18.13
N SER A 293 10.53 -1.34 -19.21
CA SER A 293 9.90 -0.33 -20.05
C SER A 293 8.40 -0.50 -20.08
N ASP A 294 7.62 0.57 -19.85
CA ASP A 294 6.18 0.67 -20.05
C ASP A 294 5.82 1.32 -21.39
N LEU A 295 6.80 1.61 -22.22
CA LEU A 295 6.57 2.11 -23.57
C LEU A 295 5.88 1.04 -24.41
N ARG A 296 5.00 1.46 -25.32
CA ARG A 296 4.32 0.57 -26.27
C ARG A 296 5.19 0.21 -27.48
N GLN A 297 6.38 0.77 -27.56
CA GLN A 297 7.35 0.51 -28.61
C GLN A 297 8.57 -0.21 -28.03
N PRO A 298 9.20 -1.12 -28.75
CA PRO A 298 10.46 -1.72 -28.33
C PRO A 298 11.52 -0.63 -28.15
N LEU A 299 12.45 -0.88 -27.24
CA LEU A 299 13.66 -0.08 -27.06
C LEU A 299 14.79 -0.77 -27.81
N ASP A 300 15.28 -0.13 -28.84
CA ASP A 300 16.44 -0.61 -29.61
C ASP A 300 17.73 -0.01 -29.03
N ASP A 301 18.81 -0.76 -29.06
CA ASP A 301 20.16 -0.34 -28.69
C ASP A 301 20.30 0.29 -27.28
N VAL A 302 19.67 -0.32 -26.29
CA VAL A 302 19.74 0.15 -24.89
C VAL A 302 21.15 -0.12 -24.34
N LYS A 303 21.83 0.94 -23.93
CA LYS A 303 23.09 0.85 -23.17
C LYS A 303 22.81 1.05 -21.68
N CYS A 304 23.13 0.05 -20.88
CA CYS A 304 23.10 0.14 -19.41
C CYS A 304 24.54 0.31 -18.89
N THR A 305 24.76 1.26 -18.00
CA THR A 305 26.06 1.49 -17.37
C THR A 305 25.89 1.39 -15.85
N ALA A 306 26.65 0.50 -15.22
CA ALA A 306 26.76 0.43 -13.76
C ALA A 306 28.12 1.02 -13.35
N THR A 307 28.12 1.82 -12.29
CA THR A 307 29.34 2.35 -11.65
C THR A 307 29.28 1.99 -10.17
N LEU A 308 30.32 1.37 -9.66
CA LEU A 308 30.54 1.05 -8.25
C LEU A 308 31.45 2.09 -7.62
#